data_decfaf1df67872e384a0376eadb09927
#
_entry.id   decfaf1df67872e384a0376eadb09927
#
_cell.length_a   1.000
_cell.length_b   1.000
_cell.length_c   1.000
_cell.angle_alpha   90.00
_cell.angle_beta   90.00
_cell.angle_gamma   90.00
#
_symmetry.space_group_name_H-M   'P 1'
#
loop_
_entity.id
_entity.type
_entity.pdbx_description
1 polymer ?
#
loop_
_entity_poly.entity_id
_entity_poly.type
_entity_poly.pdbx_seq_one_letter_code
_entity_poly.pdbx_strand_id
1 'polypeptide(L)'
;MKNYELDEIDKITITASGGPFRRDTYKELSNRKFSEALNHPTWNMGTKNTIDSASLMNKGLEVIEASVLFSLPSDKISVLVHPESIIHGIVHLIDGGIISYMSQPDMRVPIYN
;
A
#
# COMPACT_ATOMS: atom_id res chain seq x y z
N MET A 1 0.86 -14.78 20.84
CA MET A 1 0.35 -14.45 19.50
C MET A 1 0.26 -15.75 18.72
N LYS A 2 -0.86 -16.05 18.04
CA LYS A 2 -0.92 -17.22 17.16
C LYS A 2 0.01 -16.95 15.97
N ASN A 3 0.97 -17.82 15.73
CA ASN A 3 1.77 -17.77 14.51
C ASN A 3 0.95 -18.47 13.43
N TYR A 4 0.82 -17.84 12.28
CA TYR A 4 0.19 -18.40 11.10
C TYR A 4 1.28 -18.87 10.15
N GLU A 5 1.06 -20.05 9.58
CA GLU A 5 1.94 -20.58 8.53
C GLU A 5 1.53 -19.99 7.17
N LEU A 6 2.45 -19.99 6.21
CA LEU A 6 2.20 -19.39 4.90
C LEU A 6 1.09 -20.10 4.11
N ASP A 7 0.87 -21.37 4.35
CA ASP A 7 -0.18 -22.17 3.73
C ASP A 7 -1.58 -21.87 4.30
N GLU A 8 -1.67 -21.22 5.47
CA GLU A 8 -2.92 -20.73 6.03
C GLU A 8 -3.36 -19.37 5.40
N ILE A 9 -2.50 -18.74 4.57
CA ILE A 9 -2.77 -17.45 3.95
C ILE A 9 -3.44 -17.65 2.58
N ASP A 10 -4.66 -17.15 2.44
CA ASP A 10 -5.34 -17.08 1.14
C ASP A 10 -4.77 -15.96 0.29
N LYS A 11 -4.77 -14.72 0.81
CA LYS A 11 -4.22 -13.54 0.13
C LYS A 11 -3.80 -12.45 1.10
N ILE A 12 -2.99 -11.53 0.61
CA ILE A 12 -2.62 -10.29 1.32
C ILE A 12 -3.19 -9.09 0.55
N THR A 13 -3.77 -8.14 1.29
CA THR A 13 -4.14 -6.83 0.74
C THR A 13 -3.26 -5.76 1.37
N ILE A 14 -2.49 -5.07 0.55
CA ILE A 14 -1.73 -3.89 0.95
C ILE A 14 -2.53 -2.63 0.62
N THR A 15 -2.46 -1.62 1.49
CA THR A 15 -3.20 -0.39 1.28
C THR A 15 -2.32 0.70 0.69
N ALA A 16 -2.93 1.61 -0.04
CA ALA A 16 -2.31 2.80 -0.59
C ALA A 16 -3.14 4.03 -0.25
N SER A 17 -2.52 5.16 0.09
CA SER A 17 -3.24 6.45 0.22
C SER A 17 -3.80 6.93 -1.13
N GLY A 18 -3.26 6.42 -2.23
CA GLY A 18 -3.66 6.73 -3.58
C GLY A 18 -2.94 7.94 -4.18
N GLY A 19 -2.12 8.65 -3.40
CA GLY A 19 -1.37 9.81 -3.86
C GLY A 19 -2.25 11.02 -4.23
N PRO A 20 -1.65 12.09 -4.78
CA PRO A 20 -2.35 13.33 -5.15
C PRO A 20 -3.34 13.14 -6.31
N PHE A 21 -3.09 12.20 -7.19
CA PHE A 21 -3.86 11.99 -8.44
C PHE A 21 -4.89 10.85 -8.36
N ARG A 22 -5.21 10.37 -7.16
CA ARG A 22 -6.10 9.22 -6.95
C ARG A 22 -7.52 9.36 -7.53
N ARG A 23 -7.93 10.58 -7.87
CA ARG A 23 -9.24 10.87 -8.47
C ARG A 23 -9.17 11.20 -9.96
N ASP A 24 -7.95 11.27 -10.52
CA ASP A 24 -7.75 11.65 -11.89
C ASP A 24 -8.03 10.48 -12.83
N THR A 25 -8.61 10.80 -13.96
CA THR A 25 -8.69 9.88 -15.09
C THR A 25 -7.33 9.77 -15.78
N TYR A 26 -7.13 8.71 -16.57
CA TYR A 26 -5.90 8.53 -17.34
C TYR A 26 -5.57 9.75 -18.24
N LYS A 27 -6.59 10.39 -18.80
CA LYS A 27 -6.44 11.58 -19.65
C LYS A 27 -5.95 12.80 -18.85
N GLU A 28 -6.42 12.96 -17.64
CA GLU A 28 -6.00 14.04 -16.75
C GLU A 28 -4.56 13.84 -16.27
N LEU A 29 -4.19 12.60 -15.95
CA LEU A 29 -2.83 12.24 -15.54
C LEU A 29 -1.78 12.64 -16.59
N SER A 30 -2.07 12.50 -17.89
CA SER A 30 -1.13 12.85 -18.95
C SER A 30 -0.79 14.35 -19.03
N ASN A 31 -1.60 15.21 -18.40
CA ASN A 31 -1.40 16.65 -18.36
C ASN A 31 -0.84 17.15 -17.03
N ARG A 32 -0.61 16.27 -16.05
CA ARG A 32 -0.10 16.63 -14.72
C ARG A 32 1.37 17.01 -14.77
N LYS A 33 1.71 18.04 -13.97
CA LYS A 33 3.09 18.53 -13.85
C LYS A 33 3.80 17.85 -12.69
N PHE A 34 5.11 17.74 -12.80
CA PHE A 34 5.98 17.23 -11.75
C PHE A 34 5.75 17.93 -10.39
N SER A 35 5.58 19.26 -10.40
CA SER A 35 5.33 20.04 -9.18
C SER A 35 4.03 19.65 -8.46
N GLU A 36 3.03 19.20 -9.20
CA GLU A 36 1.76 18.72 -8.61
C GLU A 36 1.92 17.35 -7.96
N ALA A 37 2.80 16.50 -8.51
CA ALA A 37 3.13 15.19 -7.94
C ALA A 37 3.81 15.29 -6.57
N LEU A 38 4.50 16.40 -6.29
CA LEU A 38 5.19 16.62 -5.01
C LEU A 38 4.24 16.91 -3.83
N ASN A 39 2.98 17.25 -4.10
CA ASN A 39 1.98 17.54 -3.07
C ASN A 39 1.26 16.28 -2.60
N HIS A 40 1.94 15.43 -1.81
CA HIS A 40 1.29 14.25 -1.25
C HIS A 40 0.30 14.64 -0.14
N PRO A 41 -0.99 14.17 -0.22
CA PRO A 41 -2.04 14.66 0.68
C PRO A 41 -1.93 14.13 2.12
N THR A 42 -1.28 13.01 2.36
CA THR A 42 -1.28 12.31 3.65
C THR A 42 0.11 12.22 4.28
N TRP A 43 1.14 11.94 3.47
CA TRP A 43 2.48 11.62 3.96
C TRP A 43 3.50 12.68 3.58
N ASN A 44 4.36 13.06 4.54
CA ASN A 44 5.55 13.86 4.26
C ASN A 44 6.71 12.89 3.99
N MET A 45 7.04 12.71 2.72
CA MET A 45 8.04 11.75 2.25
C MET A 45 9.12 12.44 1.43
N GLY A 46 10.25 11.76 1.20
CA GLY A 46 11.25 12.21 0.24
C GLY A 46 10.68 12.31 -1.19
N THR A 47 11.28 13.17 -2.00
CA THR A 47 10.83 13.50 -3.38
C THR A 47 10.55 12.26 -4.22
N LYS A 48 11.46 11.26 -4.20
CA LYS A 48 11.29 10.02 -4.97
C LYS A 48 10.01 9.27 -4.58
N ASN A 49 9.82 9.02 -3.29
CA ASN A 49 8.66 8.25 -2.81
C ASN A 49 7.34 9.01 -3.08
N THR A 50 7.37 10.33 -3.01
CA THR A 50 6.20 11.17 -3.30
C THR A 50 5.78 11.04 -4.77
N ILE A 51 6.74 11.05 -5.69
CA ILE A 51 6.50 10.87 -7.13
C ILE A 51 6.02 9.45 -7.44
N ASP A 52 6.68 8.45 -6.88
CA ASP A 52 6.32 7.04 -7.06
C ASP A 52 4.90 6.78 -6.52
N SER A 53 4.50 7.44 -5.43
CA SER A 53 3.14 7.38 -4.90
C SER A 53 2.11 8.03 -5.81
N ALA A 54 2.47 9.12 -6.49
CA ALA A 54 1.57 9.83 -7.40
C ALA A 54 1.12 8.97 -8.58
N SER A 55 1.99 8.07 -9.05
CA SER A 55 1.71 7.13 -10.14
C SER A 55 1.33 5.72 -9.66
N LEU A 56 1.25 5.48 -8.35
CA LEU A 56 1.13 4.17 -7.72
C LEU A 56 2.32 3.22 -8.02
N MET A 57 3.41 3.70 -8.59
CA MET A 57 4.62 2.90 -8.84
C MET A 57 5.19 2.36 -7.52
N ASN A 58 5.21 3.18 -6.47
CA ASN A 58 5.65 2.73 -5.14
C ASN A 58 4.86 1.50 -4.67
N LYS A 59 3.55 1.49 -4.90
CA LYS A 59 2.70 0.36 -4.54
C LYS A 59 2.96 -0.86 -5.42
N GLY A 60 3.29 -0.66 -6.69
CA GLY A 60 3.73 -1.74 -7.59
C GLY A 60 5.02 -2.39 -7.08
N LEU A 61 5.99 -1.62 -6.62
CA LEU A 61 7.21 -2.12 -5.99
C LEU A 61 6.90 -2.92 -4.72
N GLU A 62 6.02 -2.41 -3.87
CA GLU A 62 5.60 -3.11 -2.64
C GLU A 62 4.90 -4.45 -2.94
N VAL A 63 4.16 -4.59 -4.04
CA VAL A 63 3.60 -5.89 -4.47
C VAL A 63 4.72 -6.87 -4.80
N ILE A 64 5.76 -6.43 -5.51
CA ILE A 64 6.93 -7.27 -5.83
C ILE A 64 7.67 -7.65 -4.55
N GLU A 65 7.92 -6.69 -3.67
CA GLU A 65 8.57 -6.93 -2.38
C GLU A 65 7.79 -7.93 -1.53
N ALA A 66 6.48 -7.76 -1.39
CA ALA A 66 5.64 -8.68 -0.63
C ALA A 66 5.63 -10.08 -1.25
N SER A 67 5.60 -10.19 -2.59
CA SER A 67 5.68 -11.47 -3.28
C SER A 67 6.97 -12.22 -2.95
N VAL A 68 8.10 -11.51 -2.92
CA VAL A 68 9.40 -12.09 -2.60
C VAL A 68 9.53 -12.42 -1.12
N LEU A 69 9.19 -11.48 -0.22
CA LEU A 69 9.34 -11.64 1.22
C LEU A 69 8.48 -12.76 1.80
N PHE A 70 7.26 -12.88 1.32
CA PHE A 70 6.31 -13.89 1.82
C PHE A 70 6.25 -15.14 0.95
N SER A 71 7.05 -15.21 -0.12
CA SER A 71 7.02 -16.32 -1.09
C SER A 71 5.60 -16.60 -1.61
N LEU A 72 4.80 -15.54 -1.76
CA LEU A 72 3.43 -15.62 -2.27
C LEU A 72 3.40 -15.20 -3.75
N PRO A 73 2.65 -15.90 -4.60
CA PRO A 73 2.46 -15.48 -5.98
C PRO A 73 1.72 -14.12 -6.03
N SER A 74 2.04 -13.30 -7.02
CA SER A 74 1.53 -11.92 -7.11
C SER A 74 0.00 -11.82 -7.26
N ASP A 75 -0.66 -12.84 -7.76
CA ASP A 75 -2.12 -12.95 -7.84
C ASP A 75 -2.80 -13.10 -6.47
N LYS A 76 -2.03 -13.50 -5.45
CA LYS A 76 -2.46 -13.50 -4.05
C LYS A 76 -2.20 -12.19 -3.32
N ILE A 77 -1.69 -11.17 -4.00
CA ILE A 77 -1.43 -9.86 -3.42
C ILE A 77 -2.29 -8.81 -4.11
N SER A 78 -3.19 -8.21 -3.37
CA SER A 78 -4.08 -7.15 -3.88
C SER A 78 -3.71 -5.79 -3.31
N VAL A 79 -4.08 -4.73 -4.03
CA VAL A 79 -3.91 -3.35 -3.60
C VAL A 79 -5.28 -2.71 -3.41
N LEU A 80 -5.46 -2.03 -2.28
CA LEU A 80 -6.66 -1.25 -1.96
C LEU A 80 -6.28 0.20 -1.72
N VAL A 81 -6.93 1.12 -2.44
CA VAL A 81 -6.78 2.55 -2.17
C VAL A 81 -7.61 2.91 -0.95
N HIS A 82 -6.93 3.35 0.11
CA HIS A 82 -7.48 3.72 1.40
C HIS A 82 -6.92 5.10 1.81
N PRO A 83 -7.59 6.20 1.42
CA PRO A 83 -7.09 7.56 1.59
C PRO A 83 -6.82 7.95 3.05
N GLU A 84 -7.60 7.43 3.98
CA GLU A 84 -7.46 7.67 5.43
C GLU A 84 -6.18 7.07 6.01
N SER A 85 -5.63 6.06 5.33
CA SER A 85 -4.37 5.40 5.70
C SER A 85 -4.32 4.90 7.16
N ILE A 86 -5.44 4.46 7.70
CA ILE A 86 -5.55 3.88 9.05
C ILE A 86 -5.27 2.37 9.00
N ILE A 87 -5.78 1.69 7.97
CA ILE A 87 -5.49 0.27 7.73
C ILE A 87 -4.26 0.19 6.84
N HIS A 88 -3.22 -0.49 7.29
CA HIS A 88 -1.95 -0.59 6.58
C HIS A 88 -1.77 -1.89 5.80
N GLY A 89 -2.40 -2.96 6.28
CA GLY A 89 -2.40 -4.25 5.60
C GLY A 89 -3.46 -5.18 6.14
N ILE A 90 -3.89 -6.12 5.31
CA ILE A 90 -4.91 -7.12 5.65
C ILE A 90 -4.39 -8.48 5.16
N VAL A 91 -4.42 -9.46 6.04
CA VAL A 91 -4.16 -10.87 5.72
C VAL A 91 -5.49 -11.60 5.74
N HIS A 92 -5.82 -12.25 4.65
CA HIS A 92 -6.99 -13.11 4.54
C HIS A 92 -6.53 -14.57 4.69
N LEU A 93 -7.18 -15.29 5.58
CA LEU A 93 -6.87 -16.69 5.86
C LEU A 93 -7.80 -17.63 5.09
N ILE A 94 -7.35 -18.83 4.81
CA ILE A 94 -8.11 -19.86 4.07
C ILE A 94 -9.38 -20.30 4.82
N ASP A 95 -9.43 -20.16 6.14
CA ASP A 95 -10.59 -20.45 6.97
C ASP A 95 -11.64 -19.32 6.98
N GLY A 96 -11.38 -18.22 6.22
CA GLY A 96 -12.21 -17.03 6.18
C GLY A 96 -11.87 -15.99 7.25
N GLY A 97 -10.88 -16.26 8.11
CA GLY A 97 -10.36 -15.30 9.09
C GLY A 97 -9.71 -14.10 8.42
N ILE A 98 -9.78 -12.92 9.07
CA ILE A 98 -9.15 -11.69 8.59
C ILE A 98 -8.32 -11.09 9.72
N ILE A 99 -7.06 -10.79 9.42
CA ILE A 99 -6.16 -10.09 10.33
C ILE A 99 -5.80 -8.76 9.68
N SER A 100 -5.96 -7.66 10.39
CA SER A 100 -5.57 -6.34 9.90
C SER A 100 -4.63 -5.63 10.85
N TYR A 101 -3.63 -4.95 10.29
CA TYR A 101 -2.80 -4.02 11.04
C TYR A 101 -3.33 -2.61 10.84
N MET A 102 -3.66 -1.96 11.94
CA MET A 102 -4.26 -0.62 11.97
C MET A 102 -3.50 0.27 12.94
N SER A 103 -3.20 1.49 12.51
CA SER A 103 -2.65 2.54 13.37
C SER A 103 -2.95 3.92 12.80
N GLN A 104 -2.69 4.96 13.57
CA GLN A 104 -2.66 6.31 13.02
C GLN A 104 -1.61 6.41 11.90
N PRO A 105 -1.81 7.26 10.89
CA PRO A 105 -0.88 7.44 9.78
C PRO A 105 0.38 8.20 10.22
N ASP A 106 1.18 7.56 11.07
CA ASP A 106 2.41 8.10 11.64
C ASP A 106 3.54 7.07 11.46
N MET A 107 4.55 7.42 10.66
CA MET A 107 5.68 6.54 10.35
C MET A 107 6.53 6.16 11.58
N ARG A 108 6.39 6.89 12.69
CA ARG A 108 7.05 6.52 13.94
C ARG A 108 6.53 5.20 14.50
N VAL A 109 5.26 4.88 14.27
CA VAL A 109 4.65 3.65 14.78
C VAL A 109 5.33 2.39 14.21
N PRO A 110 5.50 2.21 12.89
CA PRO A 110 6.18 1.03 12.35
C PRO A 110 7.69 1.03 12.59
N ILE A 111 8.31 2.20 12.88
CA ILE A 111 9.76 2.28 13.12
C ILE A 111 10.09 1.83 14.56
N TYR A 112 9.19 2.04 15.52
CA TYR A 112 9.41 1.69 16.94
C TYR A 112 8.96 0.26 17.29
N ASN A 113 8.27 -0.44 16.41
CA ASN A 113 7.85 -1.84 16.58
C ASN A 113 8.82 -2.79 15.90
#